data_c9c60a4483d164bba3e466b2183020bd
#
_entry.id   c9c60a4483d164bba3e466b2183020bd
#
_cell.length_a   1.000
_cell.length_b   1.000
_cell.length_c   1.000
_cell.angle_alpha   90.00
_cell.angle_beta   90.00
_cell.angle_gamma   90.00
#
_symmetry.space_group_name_H-M   'P 1'
#
loop_
_entity.id
_entity.type
_entity.pdbx_description
1 polymer ?
#
loop_
_entity_poly.entity_id
_entity_poly.type
_entity_poly.pdbx_seq_one_letter_code
_entity_poly.pdbx_strand_id
1 'polypeptide(L)'
;MNIKEVALLSIDAMNFEGEVETQVSDQIAAGASYDQNSGKFAPKTLSTRWTAKGGDPLKVTAIVNIADNAAEVDVAYEKFGSKFSANFNSACTQLITTADACRDFTVDGRKLKLAPSHDFASGVSSVTSNLALSPATSVEAKLNSNLGNSDAPTGTVSIDHTIDSIYSIKHSFALDSGSARHEFRRKLKGDAKFSVAASPGHSVEVEWDETGSKSLWTTNVRMPWGQYDRASVSFKRKFKV
;
A
#
# COMPACT_ATOMS: atom_id res chain seq x y z
N MET A 1 5.49 30.56 -3.06
CA MET A 1 5.39 29.49 -2.07
C MET A 1 3.99 28.89 -2.21
N ASN A 2 3.87 27.76 -2.90
CA ASN A 2 2.57 27.08 -3.07
C ASN A 2 2.47 26.03 -1.96
N ILE A 3 1.64 26.31 -0.97
CA ILE A 3 1.30 25.36 0.09
C ILE A 3 0.22 24.43 -0.49
N LYS A 4 0.53 23.16 -0.67
CA LYS A 4 -0.49 22.13 -0.93
C LYS A 4 -0.84 21.53 0.43
N GLU A 5 -1.88 22.04 1.05
CA GLU A 5 -2.49 21.41 2.21
C GLU A 5 -3.25 20.17 1.76
N VAL A 6 -2.82 19.01 2.21
CA VAL A 6 -3.59 17.77 2.13
C VAL A 6 -3.91 17.35 3.55
N ALA A 7 -5.04 17.81 4.07
CA ALA A 7 -5.54 17.31 5.35
C ALA A 7 -6.34 16.03 5.12
N LEU A 8 -5.82 14.90 5.55
CA LEU A 8 -6.53 13.63 5.67
C LEU A 8 -7.10 13.53 7.09
N LEU A 9 -8.38 13.80 7.26
CA LEU A 9 -9.07 13.57 8.54
C LEU A 9 -9.63 12.15 8.55
N SER A 10 -9.07 11.29 9.37
CA SER A 10 -9.66 10.01 9.76
C SER A 10 -10.35 10.18 11.10
N ILE A 11 -11.67 9.98 11.15
CA ILE A 11 -12.43 9.96 12.41
C ILE A 11 -12.59 8.50 12.80
N ASP A 12 -11.64 8.02 13.58
CA ASP A 12 -11.79 6.77 14.33
C ASP A 12 -11.71 7.13 15.82
N ALA A 13 -12.81 6.94 16.54
CA ALA A 13 -12.90 7.12 17.99
C ALA A 13 -12.28 8.43 18.55
N MET A 14 -12.63 9.62 18.01
CA MET A 14 -12.17 10.94 18.45
C MET A 14 -10.67 11.26 18.30
N ASN A 15 -9.94 10.51 17.51
CA ASN A 15 -8.56 10.85 17.18
C ASN A 15 -8.52 11.60 15.83
N PHE A 16 -7.85 12.75 15.81
CA PHE A 16 -7.62 13.51 14.59
C PHE A 16 -6.16 13.38 14.19
N GLU A 17 -5.90 12.93 12.97
CA GLU A 17 -4.58 12.95 12.36
C GLU A 17 -4.57 13.98 11.23
N GLY A 18 -3.52 14.80 11.17
CA GLY A 18 -3.32 15.78 10.12
C GLY A 18 -1.91 15.71 9.54
N GLU A 19 -1.78 15.94 8.25
CA GLU A 19 -0.49 15.98 7.56
C GLU A 19 -0.41 17.27 6.73
N VAL A 20 0.72 17.95 6.81
CA VAL A 20 1.03 19.15 6.02
C VAL A 20 2.34 18.90 5.27
N GLU A 21 2.34 19.08 3.97
CA GLU A 21 3.54 19.03 3.13
C GLU A 21 3.71 20.37 2.38
N THR A 22 4.92 20.91 2.37
CA THR A 22 5.28 22.12 1.64
C THR A 22 6.48 21.89 0.72
N GLN A 23 6.41 22.42 -0.49
CA GLN A 23 7.54 22.41 -1.41
C GLN A 23 8.46 23.59 -1.06
N VAL A 24 9.67 23.28 -0.59
CA VAL A 24 10.68 24.29 -0.21
C VAL A 24 11.47 24.74 -1.45
N SER A 25 11.77 23.82 -2.36
CA SER A 25 12.42 24.10 -3.65
C SER A 25 12.04 23.02 -4.66
N ASP A 26 12.50 23.14 -5.92
CA ASP A 26 12.28 22.13 -6.97
C ASP A 26 12.76 20.73 -6.57
N GLN A 27 13.67 20.67 -5.60
CA GLN A 27 14.30 19.41 -5.17
C GLN A 27 13.92 18.99 -3.75
N ILE A 28 13.40 19.87 -2.93
CA ILE A 28 13.18 19.65 -1.50
C ILE A 28 11.72 19.91 -1.15
N ALA A 29 11.07 18.91 -0.58
CA ALA A 29 9.79 19.05 0.09
C ALA A 29 9.98 18.74 1.59
N ALA A 30 9.26 19.46 2.45
CA ALA A 30 9.24 19.22 3.88
C ALA A 30 7.80 19.00 4.34
N GLY A 31 7.59 18.10 5.27
CA GLY A 31 6.27 17.78 5.80
C GLY A 31 6.30 17.57 7.31
N ALA A 32 5.12 17.64 7.91
CA ALA A 32 4.91 17.29 9.31
C ALA A 32 3.55 16.61 9.47
N SER A 33 3.49 15.56 10.27
CA SER A 33 2.23 14.98 10.70
C SER A 33 1.96 15.30 12.16
N TYR A 34 0.69 15.41 12.48
CA TYR A 34 0.18 15.77 13.80
C TYR A 34 -0.83 14.72 14.25
N ASP A 35 -0.81 14.39 15.51
CA ASP A 35 -1.78 13.53 16.17
C ASP A 35 -2.43 14.29 17.33
N GLN A 36 -3.74 14.15 17.48
CA GLN A 36 -4.47 14.68 18.61
C GLN A 36 -4.76 13.54 19.60
N ASN A 37 -3.83 13.31 20.52
CA ASN A 37 -4.05 12.44 21.65
C ASN A 37 -4.44 13.25 22.88
N SER A 38 -5.48 12.83 23.59
CA SER A 38 -5.91 13.44 24.88
C SER A 38 -6.17 14.96 24.81
N GLY A 39 -6.68 15.47 23.68
CA GLY A 39 -7.04 16.87 23.54
C GLY A 39 -5.87 17.84 23.27
N LYS A 40 -4.65 17.32 23.08
CA LYS A 40 -3.47 18.14 22.72
C LYS A 40 -3.01 17.79 21.31
N PHE A 41 -2.80 18.80 20.49
CA PHE A 41 -2.16 18.69 19.18
C PHE A 41 -0.65 18.58 19.39
N ALA A 42 -0.05 17.48 19.00
CA ALA A 42 1.39 17.28 19.07
C ALA A 42 1.96 16.84 17.72
N PRO A 43 3.13 17.36 17.30
CA PRO A 43 3.79 16.85 16.09
C PRO A 43 4.21 15.40 16.32
N LYS A 44 3.85 14.52 15.38
CA LYS A 44 4.15 13.09 15.39
C LYS A 44 5.41 12.80 14.59
N THR A 45 5.47 13.35 13.37
CA THR A 45 6.63 13.17 12.49
C THR A 45 7.03 14.48 11.80
N LEU A 46 8.31 14.58 11.50
CA LEU A 46 8.85 15.56 10.55
C LEU A 46 9.44 14.78 9.37
N SER A 47 9.14 15.21 8.15
CA SER A 47 9.65 14.57 6.93
C SER A 47 10.39 15.58 6.05
N THR A 48 11.43 15.10 5.38
CA THR A 48 12.12 15.84 4.34
C THR A 48 12.32 14.91 3.15
N ARG A 49 11.92 15.35 1.96
CA ARG A 49 12.14 14.64 0.71
C ARG A 49 13.10 15.43 -0.17
N TRP A 50 14.14 14.78 -0.62
CA TRP A 50 15.09 15.33 -1.57
C TRP A 50 15.08 14.52 -2.86
N THR A 51 15.16 15.22 -4.01
CA THR A 51 15.25 14.60 -5.34
C THR A 51 16.45 15.22 -6.07
N ALA A 52 17.31 14.39 -6.64
CA ALA A 52 18.50 14.86 -7.35
C ALA A 52 18.15 15.67 -8.62
N LYS A 53 18.99 16.65 -8.96
CA LYS A 53 18.86 17.48 -10.18
C LYS A 53 19.29 16.73 -11.44
N GLY A 54 18.77 17.17 -12.60
CA GLY A 54 19.34 16.82 -13.90
C GLY A 54 19.00 15.42 -14.40
N GLY A 55 17.86 14.85 -13.95
CA GLY A 55 17.43 13.52 -14.41
C GLY A 55 18.19 12.36 -13.73
N ASP A 56 18.97 12.65 -12.69
CA ASP A 56 19.52 11.61 -11.83
C ASP A 56 18.34 10.96 -11.05
N PRO A 57 18.16 9.65 -11.15
CA PRO A 57 17.01 8.95 -10.60
C PRO A 57 17.05 8.74 -9.07
N LEU A 58 17.93 9.40 -8.35
CA LEU A 58 18.09 9.25 -6.91
C LEU A 58 17.08 10.12 -6.14
N LYS A 59 16.34 9.50 -5.23
CA LYS A 59 15.45 10.15 -4.26
C LYS A 59 15.84 9.72 -2.86
N VAL A 60 15.83 10.65 -1.92
CA VAL A 60 16.04 10.38 -0.50
C VAL A 60 14.89 11.01 0.29
N THR A 61 14.26 10.24 1.14
CA THR A 61 13.24 10.73 2.08
C THR A 61 13.71 10.43 3.48
N ALA A 62 13.79 11.44 4.34
CA ALA A 62 14.07 11.28 5.75
C ALA A 62 12.85 11.66 6.58
N ILE A 63 12.50 10.81 7.54
CA ILE A 63 11.38 11.00 8.46
C ILE A 63 11.93 10.88 9.88
N VAL A 64 11.64 11.86 10.71
CA VAL A 64 11.94 11.80 12.15
C VAL A 64 10.63 11.61 12.90
N ASN A 65 10.50 10.49 13.60
CA ASN A 65 9.39 10.24 14.50
C ASN A 65 9.75 10.82 15.88
N ILE A 66 9.04 11.88 16.26
CA ILE A 66 9.32 12.63 17.49
C ILE A 66 8.92 11.81 18.72
N ALA A 67 7.81 11.08 18.64
CA ALA A 67 7.31 10.28 19.77
C ALA A 67 8.26 9.14 20.15
N ASP A 68 8.83 8.48 19.15
CA ASP A 68 9.70 7.32 19.33
C ASP A 68 11.19 7.69 19.36
N ASN A 69 11.52 8.98 19.16
CA ASN A 69 12.89 9.48 18.98
C ASN A 69 13.68 8.66 17.94
N ALA A 70 13.05 8.35 16.85
CA ALA A 70 13.57 7.49 15.79
C ALA A 70 13.67 8.27 14.47
N ALA A 71 14.69 7.97 13.70
CA ALA A 71 14.84 8.49 12.33
C ALA A 71 14.78 7.34 11.33
N GLU A 72 14.02 7.57 10.26
CA GLU A 72 13.87 6.65 9.14
C GLU A 72 14.33 7.34 7.85
N VAL A 73 15.10 6.66 7.03
CA VAL A 73 15.60 7.18 5.76
C VAL A 73 15.32 6.18 4.66
N ASP A 74 14.50 6.61 3.69
CA ASP A 74 14.25 5.88 2.47
C ASP A 74 15.14 6.39 1.35
N VAL A 75 15.86 5.50 0.71
CA VAL A 75 16.67 5.77 -0.48
C VAL A 75 16.08 5.01 -1.66
N ALA A 76 15.72 5.71 -2.73
CA ALA A 76 15.22 5.10 -3.96
C ALA A 76 16.07 5.54 -5.17
N TYR A 77 16.41 4.59 -6.01
CA TYR A 77 17.16 4.78 -7.25
C TYR A 77 16.44 4.09 -8.41
N GLU A 78 16.20 4.80 -9.51
CA GLU A 78 15.52 4.26 -10.68
C GLU A 78 16.29 4.56 -11.97
N LYS A 79 16.77 3.51 -12.66
CA LYS A 79 17.50 3.64 -13.92
C LYS A 79 17.28 2.42 -14.82
N PHE A 80 17.16 2.65 -16.13
CA PHE A 80 17.03 1.61 -17.15
C PHE A 80 15.90 0.61 -16.90
N GLY A 81 14.74 1.10 -16.40
CA GLY A 81 13.57 0.24 -16.09
C GLY A 81 13.77 -0.64 -14.84
N SER A 82 14.86 -0.42 -14.10
CA SER A 82 15.08 -1.05 -12.79
C SER A 82 14.92 -0.02 -11.69
N LYS A 83 14.27 -0.42 -10.59
CA LYS A 83 14.08 0.40 -9.40
C LYS A 83 14.65 -0.35 -8.20
N PHE A 84 15.44 0.34 -7.41
CA PHE A 84 16.02 -0.15 -6.17
C PHE A 84 15.62 0.79 -5.05
N SER A 85 15.28 0.25 -3.88
CA SER A 85 15.04 1.04 -2.69
C SER A 85 15.61 0.35 -1.45
N ALA A 86 15.99 1.14 -0.47
CA ALA A 86 16.44 0.67 0.82
C ALA A 86 15.88 1.58 1.91
N ASN A 87 15.42 0.99 3.00
CA ASN A 87 14.98 1.69 4.19
C ASN A 87 15.98 1.49 5.32
N PHE A 88 16.29 2.59 6.01
CA PHE A 88 17.17 2.63 7.18
C PHE A 88 16.37 3.17 8.35
N ASN A 89 16.42 2.50 9.50
CA ASN A 89 15.69 2.94 10.69
C ASN A 89 16.60 2.91 11.91
N SER A 90 16.75 4.06 12.57
CA SER A 90 17.64 4.22 13.72
C SER A 90 17.15 3.54 15.00
N ALA A 91 15.86 3.23 15.10
CA ALA A 91 15.26 2.51 16.24
C ALA A 91 15.49 0.99 16.17
N CYS A 92 15.89 0.46 14.99
CA CYS A 92 16.10 -0.96 14.80
C CYS A 92 17.55 -1.37 15.13
N THR A 93 17.71 -2.58 15.64
CA THR A 93 19.04 -3.17 15.93
C THR A 93 19.86 -3.31 14.63
N GLN A 94 19.18 -3.50 13.52
CA GLN A 94 19.79 -3.50 12.19
C GLN A 94 19.48 -2.18 11.50
N LEU A 95 20.52 -1.44 11.15
CA LEU A 95 20.40 -0.12 10.53
C LEU A 95 19.63 -0.18 9.20
N ILE A 96 19.89 -1.20 8.37
CA ILE A 96 19.12 -1.46 7.13
C ILE A 96 17.96 -2.37 7.51
N THR A 97 16.73 -1.89 7.33
CA THR A 97 15.53 -2.66 7.64
C THR A 97 14.99 -3.39 6.43
N THR A 98 14.96 -2.74 5.26
CA THR A 98 14.48 -3.36 4.01
C THR A 98 15.36 -3.01 2.83
N ALA A 99 15.39 -3.90 1.85
CA ALA A 99 15.95 -3.65 0.52
C ALA A 99 15.03 -4.25 -0.54
N ASP A 100 14.68 -3.44 -1.54
CA ASP A 100 13.76 -3.81 -2.59
C ASP A 100 14.39 -3.56 -3.96
N ALA A 101 14.05 -4.40 -4.93
CA ALA A 101 14.36 -4.18 -6.33
C ALA A 101 13.12 -4.42 -7.18
N CYS A 102 13.05 -3.76 -8.33
CA CYS A 102 11.96 -3.98 -9.28
C CYS A 102 12.50 -3.82 -10.70
N ARG A 103 12.13 -4.74 -11.59
CA ARG A 103 12.49 -4.65 -13.00
C ARG A 103 11.39 -5.21 -13.90
N ASP A 104 11.20 -4.54 -15.02
CA ASP A 104 10.30 -4.97 -16.07
C ASP A 104 11.07 -5.75 -17.15
N PHE A 105 10.49 -6.84 -17.59
CA PHE A 105 10.98 -7.71 -18.67
C PHE A 105 9.92 -7.88 -19.74
N THR A 106 10.34 -8.26 -20.94
CA THR A 106 9.43 -8.75 -21.98
C THR A 106 9.79 -10.20 -22.28
N VAL A 107 8.83 -11.10 -22.09
CA VAL A 107 8.96 -12.55 -22.34
C VAL A 107 7.85 -12.93 -23.31
N ASP A 108 8.20 -13.41 -24.49
CA ASP A 108 7.26 -13.79 -25.56
C ASP A 108 6.23 -12.69 -25.88
N GLY A 109 6.71 -11.43 -25.94
CA GLY A 109 5.87 -10.25 -26.19
C GLY A 109 4.98 -9.81 -25.02
N ARG A 110 5.04 -10.51 -23.88
CA ARG A 110 4.26 -10.20 -22.67
C ARG A 110 5.13 -9.47 -21.64
N LYS A 111 4.53 -8.51 -20.93
CA LYS A 111 5.22 -7.77 -19.88
C LYS A 111 5.24 -8.61 -18.60
N LEU A 112 6.42 -8.86 -18.09
CA LEU A 112 6.67 -9.50 -16.79
C LEU A 112 7.39 -8.49 -15.90
N LYS A 113 6.82 -8.18 -14.74
CA LYS A 113 7.44 -7.39 -13.70
C LYS A 113 7.92 -8.30 -12.58
N LEU A 114 9.16 -8.19 -12.16
CA LEU A 114 9.72 -8.88 -11.01
C LEU A 114 10.13 -7.87 -9.95
N ALA A 115 9.73 -8.12 -8.70
CA ALA A 115 10.03 -7.27 -7.57
C ALA A 115 10.44 -8.13 -6.36
N PRO A 116 11.72 -8.50 -6.24
CA PRO A 116 12.26 -9.09 -5.02
C PRO A 116 12.38 -8.04 -3.92
N SER A 117 12.19 -8.44 -2.67
CA SER A 117 12.44 -7.64 -1.48
C SER A 117 13.00 -8.51 -0.35
N HIS A 118 13.71 -7.86 0.56
CA HIS A 118 14.23 -8.50 1.76
C HIS A 118 14.02 -7.57 2.96
N ASP A 119 13.43 -8.12 4.01
CA ASP A 119 13.31 -7.47 5.32
C ASP A 119 14.38 -8.07 6.24
N PHE A 120 15.38 -7.26 6.57
CA PHE A 120 16.51 -7.67 7.40
C PHE A 120 16.12 -7.85 8.87
N ALA A 121 15.07 -7.16 9.34
CA ALA A 121 14.64 -7.26 10.73
C ALA A 121 13.92 -8.59 11.01
N SER A 122 13.09 -9.04 10.08
CA SER A 122 12.37 -10.33 10.19
C SER A 122 13.10 -11.49 9.52
N GLY A 123 14.13 -11.23 8.70
CA GLY A 123 14.81 -12.23 7.88
C GLY A 123 13.96 -12.76 6.71
N VAL A 124 12.84 -12.09 6.41
CA VAL A 124 11.90 -12.53 5.37
C VAL A 124 12.31 -11.97 4.01
N SER A 125 12.52 -12.85 3.05
CA SER A 125 12.63 -12.51 1.63
C SER A 125 11.29 -12.71 0.93
N SER A 126 10.93 -11.81 0.04
CA SER A 126 9.77 -11.98 -0.83
C SER A 126 10.11 -11.72 -2.30
N VAL A 127 9.36 -12.36 -3.18
CA VAL A 127 9.41 -12.09 -4.62
C VAL A 127 7.99 -11.91 -5.10
N THR A 128 7.70 -10.74 -5.66
CA THR A 128 6.43 -10.50 -6.35
C THR A 128 6.70 -10.52 -7.86
N SER A 129 5.93 -11.33 -8.58
CA SER A 129 5.92 -11.35 -10.05
C SER A 129 4.55 -10.95 -10.57
N ASN A 130 4.51 -10.13 -11.61
CA ASN A 130 3.28 -9.77 -12.30
C ASN A 130 3.46 -9.99 -13.80
N LEU A 131 2.67 -10.91 -14.38
CA LEU A 131 2.69 -11.27 -15.79
C LEU A 131 1.39 -10.82 -16.46
N ALA A 132 1.50 -9.92 -17.43
CA ALA A 132 0.36 -9.54 -18.29
C ALA A 132 0.14 -10.64 -19.34
N LEU A 133 -0.90 -11.46 -19.17
CA LEU A 133 -1.29 -12.48 -20.16
C LEU A 133 -1.97 -11.87 -21.37
N SER A 134 -2.76 -10.81 -21.17
CA SER A 134 -3.42 -10.03 -22.18
C SER A 134 -3.63 -8.59 -21.68
N PRO A 135 -4.11 -7.63 -22.50
CA PRO A 135 -4.49 -6.30 -22.01
C PRO A 135 -5.53 -6.31 -20.88
N ALA A 136 -6.35 -7.37 -20.81
CA ALA A 136 -7.43 -7.50 -19.84
C ALA A 136 -7.08 -8.47 -18.68
N THR A 137 -6.00 -9.24 -18.77
CA THR A 137 -5.72 -10.30 -17.79
C THR A 137 -4.28 -10.25 -17.33
N SER A 138 -4.08 -10.21 -16.03
CA SER A 138 -2.77 -10.34 -15.40
C SER A 138 -2.76 -11.44 -14.34
N VAL A 139 -1.60 -12.03 -14.14
CA VAL A 139 -1.33 -13.00 -13.07
C VAL A 139 -0.26 -12.40 -12.17
N GLU A 140 -0.54 -12.34 -10.89
CA GLU A 140 0.42 -11.95 -9.86
C GLU A 140 0.73 -13.16 -8.98
N ALA A 141 2.00 -13.42 -8.73
CA ALA A 141 2.44 -14.39 -7.74
C ALA A 141 3.34 -13.66 -6.73
N LYS A 142 3.05 -13.84 -5.45
CA LYS A 142 3.87 -13.37 -4.34
C LYS A 142 4.31 -14.57 -3.52
N LEU A 143 5.62 -14.76 -3.39
CA LEU A 143 6.24 -15.79 -2.58
C LEU A 143 7.03 -15.15 -1.45
N ASN A 144 6.91 -15.69 -0.25
CA ASN A 144 7.67 -15.27 0.91
C ASN A 144 8.43 -16.49 1.47
N SER A 145 9.67 -16.27 1.88
CA SER A 145 10.51 -17.26 2.52
C SER A 145 11.28 -16.62 3.65
N ASN A 146 11.34 -17.29 4.79
CA ASN A 146 12.23 -16.87 5.88
C ASN A 146 13.55 -17.61 5.73
N LEU A 147 14.63 -16.89 5.37
CA LEU A 147 15.95 -17.46 5.14
C LEU A 147 16.60 -18.02 6.42
N GLY A 148 16.10 -17.63 7.61
CA GLY A 148 16.56 -18.12 8.91
C GLY A 148 15.84 -19.37 9.44
N ASN A 149 14.72 -19.74 8.84
CA ASN A 149 13.90 -20.88 9.25
C ASN A 149 13.71 -21.86 8.12
N SER A 150 13.65 -23.16 8.45
CA SER A 150 13.32 -24.23 7.49
C SER A 150 11.82 -24.31 7.16
N ASP A 151 11.05 -23.29 7.47
CA ASP A 151 9.62 -23.25 7.20
C ASP A 151 9.34 -23.24 5.70
N ALA A 152 8.27 -23.92 5.30
CA ALA A 152 7.84 -23.93 3.91
C ALA A 152 7.54 -22.50 3.44
N PRO A 153 7.90 -22.14 2.20
CA PRO A 153 7.55 -20.84 1.64
C PRO A 153 6.05 -20.62 1.68
N THR A 154 5.64 -19.42 2.08
CA THR A 154 4.25 -18.98 2.01
C THR A 154 4.04 -18.15 0.75
N GLY A 155 2.82 -17.99 0.32
CA GLY A 155 2.59 -17.14 -0.84
C GLY A 155 1.16 -17.11 -1.33
N THR A 156 0.96 -16.25 -2.32
CA THR A 156 -0.35 -16.05 -2.94
C THR A 156 -0.18 -16.01 -4.46
N VAL A 157 -1.04 -16.68 -5.18
CA VAL A 157 -1.21 -16.51 -6.63
C VAL A 157 -2.56 -15.87 -6.89
N SER A 158 -2.60 -14.83 -7.70
CA SER A 158 -3.86 -14.19 -8.08
C SER A 158 -3.94 -13.93 -9.57
N ILE A 159 -5.17 -14.01 -10.09
CA ILE A 159 -5.53 -13.67 -11.46
C ILE A 159 -6.48 -12.50 -11.39
N ASP A 160 -6.13 -11.40 -12.05
CA ASP A 160 -6.99 -10.23 -12.21
C ASP A 160 -7.45 -10.16 -13.67
N HIS A 161 -8.76 -10.10 -13.88
CA HIS A 161 -9.36 -10.04 -15.21
C HIS A 161 -10.33 -8.86 -15.30
N THR A 162 -10.05 -7.94 -16.21
CA THR A 162 -10.93 -6.82 -16.55
C THR A 162 -11.92 -7.29 -17.61
N ILE A 163 -13.21 -7.37 -17.26
CA ILE A 163 -14.27 -7.79 -18.17
C ILE A 163 -14.55 -6.67 -19.18
N ASP A 164 -14.68 -5.44 -18.67
CA ASP A 164 -14.89 -4.23 -19.45
C ASP A 164 -14.39 -2.98 -18.70
N SER A 165 -14.74 -1.79 -19.13
CA SER A 165 -14.35 -0.53 -18.49
C SER A 165 -14.90 -0.34 -17.07
N ILE A 166 -15.92 -1.12 -16.69
CA ILE A 166 -16.69 -0.98 -15.45
C ILE A 166 -16.42 -2.14 -14.50
N TYR A 167 -16.27 -3.37 -15.00
CA TYR A 167 -16.23 -4.59 -14.21
C TYR A 167 -14.88 -5.30 -14.27
N SER A 168 -14.42 -5.80 -13.12
CA SER A 168 -13.27 -6.71 -13.04
C SER A 168 -13.49 -7.79 -11.98
N ILE A 169 -12.79 -8.89 -12.12
CA ILE A 169 -12.79 -10.03 -11.19
C ILE A 169 -11.36 -10.32 -10.81
N LYS A 170 -11.11 -10.55 -9.52
CA LYS A 170 -9.84 -11.06 -9.00
C LYS A 170 -10.06 -12.38 -8.28
N HIS A 171 -9.28 -13.38 -8.63
CA HIS A 171 -9.20 -14.64 -7.92
C HIS A 171 -7.83 -14.75 -7.28
N SER A 172 -7.77 -15.05 -5.98
CA SER A 172 -6.53 -15.23 -5.23
C SER A 172 -6.54 -16.57 -4.53
N PHE A 173 -5.39 -17.21 -4.47
CA PHE A 173 -5.18 -18.49 -3.83
C PHE A 173 -3.94 -18.41 -2.93
N ALA A 174 -4.10 -18.70 -1.64
CA ALA A 174 -3.00 -18.75 -0.70
C ALA A 174 -2.38 -20.16 -0.72
N LEU A 175 -1.06 -20.22 -0.94
CA LEU A 175 -0.34 -21.48 -1.13
C LEU A 175 -0.15 -22.26 0.16
N ASP A 176 -0.06 -21.57 1.28
CA ASP A 176 0.15 -22.11 2.63
C ASP A 176 -1.12 -22.72 3.21
N SER A 177 -2.24 -22.02 3.14
CA SER A 177 -3.51 -22.42 3.74
C SER A 177 -4.46 -23.13 2.76
N GLY A 178 -4.16 -23.10 1.47
CA GLY A 178 -5.06 -23.58 0.43
C GLY A 178 -6.34 -22.75 0.31
N SER A 179 -6.41 -21.58 0.96
CA SER A 179 -7.61 -20.76 0.97
C SER A 179 -7.74 -19.95 -0.33
N ALA A 180 -8.98 -19.80 -0.81
CA ALA A 180 -9.29 -19.02 -1.98
C ALA A 180 -10.06 -17.74 -1.60
N ARG A 181 -9.85 -16.66 -2.34
CA ARG A 181 -10.62 -15.41 -2.27
C ARG A 181 -11.03 -15.02 -3.66
N HIS A 182 -12.31 -14.77 -3.84
CA HIS A 182 -12.90 -14.31 -5.09
C HIS A 182 -13.44 -12.90 -4.87
N GLU A 183 -13.04 -11.95 -5.70
CA GLU A 183 -13.43 -10.56 -5.58
C GLU A 183 -14.00 -10.07 -6.91
N PHE A 184 -15.20 -9.53 -6.85
CA PHE A 184 -15.85 -8.82 -7.95
C PHE A 184 -15.78 -7.32 -7.67
N ARG A 185 -15.38 -6.53 -8.65
CA ARG A 185 -15.25 -5.07 -8.55
C ARG A 185 -16.06 -4.39 -9.63
N ARG A 186 -16.69 -3.28 -9.24
CA ARG A 186 -17.41 -2.41 -10.15
C ARG A 186 -16.99 -0.96 -9.95
N LYS A 187 -16.61 -0.29 -11.03
CA LYS A 187 -16.44 1.17 -11.03
C LYS A 187 -17.81 1.82 -11.09
N LEU A 188 -18.04 2.80 -10.24
CA LEU A 188 -19.25 3.61 -10.21
C LEU A 188 -18.95 4.99 -10.84
N LYS A 189 -19.95 5.89 -10.90
CA LYS A 189 -19.75 7.25 -11.41
C LYS A 189 -18.75 8.02 -10.55
N GLY A 190 -17.89 8.82 -11.21
CA GLY A 190 -16.76 9.49 -10.57
C GLY A 190 -15.68 8.47 -10.20
N ASP A 191 -15.01 8.68 -9.06
CA ASP A 191 -13.98 7.76 -8.54
C ASP A 191 -14.55 6.72 -7.56
N ALA A 192 -15.89 6.61 -7.49
CA ALA A 192 -16.55 5.67 -6.60
C ALA A 192 -16.35 4.21 -7.07
N LYS A 193 -16.27 3.29 -6.12
CA LYS A 193 -16.05 1.87 -6.35
C LYS A 193 -16.99 1.02 -5.50
N PHE A 194 -17.31 -0.13 -6.00
CA PHE A 194 -18.02 -1.18 -5.28
C PHE A 194 -17.27 -2.48 -5.45
N SER A 195 -17.05 -3.22 -4.37
CA SER A 195 -16.49 -4.56 -4.43
C SER A 195 -17.21 -5.52 -3.50
N VAL A 196 -17.24 -6.78 -3.93
CA VAL A 196 -17.69 -7.91 -3.12
C VAL A 196 -16.61 -8.95 -3.17
N ALA A 197 -16.12 -9.36 -2.00
CA ALA A 197 -15.14 -10.41 -1.88
C ALA A 197 -15.69 -11.56 -1.03
N ALA A 198 -15.54 -12.76 -1.53
CA ALA A 198 -15.91 -13.99 -0.83
C ALA A 198 -14.66 -14.84 -0.57
N SER A 199 -14.44 -15.20 0.68
CA SER A 199 -13.45 -16.17 1.13
C SER A 199 -14.20 -17.37 1.70
N PRO A 200 -14.39 -18.44 0.92
CA PRO A 200 -15.17 -19.61 1.35
C PRO A 200 -14.67 -20.17 2.68
N GLY A 201 -15.57 -20.44 3.60
CA GLY A 201 -15.24 -20.91 4.96
C GLY A 201 -14.78 -19.80 5.94
N HIS A 202 -14.59 -18.56 5.49
CA HIS A 202 -14.11 -17.46 6.33
C HIS A 202 -15.07 -16.28 6.38
N SER A 203 -15.26 -15.56 5.26
CA SER A 203 -16.09 -14.35 5.25
C SER A 203 -16.56 -13.96 3.86
N VAL A 204 -17.62 -13.13 3.84
CA VAL A 204 -18.00 -12.28 2.70
C VAL A 204 -17.78 -10.83 3.13
N GLU A 205 -17.14 -10.04 2.30
CA GLU A 205 -16.85 -8.64 2.51
C GLU A 205 -17.46 -7.83 1.38
N VAL A 206 -18.14 -6.73 1.71
CA VAL A 206 -18.67 -5.78 0.75
C VAL A 206 -18.09 -4.42 1.09
N GLU A 207 -17.43 -3.81 0.11
CA GLU A 207 -16.88 -2.46 0.23
C GLU A 207 -17.53 -1.56 -0.80
N TRP A 208 -17.96 -0.41 -0.35
CA TRP A 208 -18.54 0.61 -1.21
C TRP A 208 -17.93 1.96 -0.90
N ASP A 209 -17.28 2.53 -1.91
CA ASP A 209 -16.77 3.89 -1.91
C ASP A 209 -17.76 4.82 -2.61
N GLU A 210 -18.14 5.91 -1.96
CA GLU A 210 -18.98 6.96 -2.53
C GLU A 210 -18.22 8.29 -2.49
N THR A 211 -18.07 8.90 -3.65
CA THR A 211 -17.37 10.19 -3.79
C THR A 211 -18.36 11.33 -3.79
N GLY A 212 -18.36 12.13 -2.73
CA GLY A 212 -19.03 13.43 -2.69
C GLY A 212 -18.11 14.55 -3.19
N SER A 213 -18.65 15.76 -3.36
CA SER A 213 -17.90 16.92 -3.87
C SER A 213 -16.69 17.30 -3.01
N LYS A 214 -16.74 17.05 -1.71
CA LYS A 214 -15.69 17.39 -0.73
C LYS A 214 -15.26 16.22 0.15
N SER A 215 -15.76 15.02 -0.08
CA SER A 215 -15.43 13.87 0.79
C SER A 215 -15.57 12.56 0.04
N LEU A 216 -14.80 11.57 0.47
CA LEU A 216 -14.94 10.17 0.12
C LEU A 216 -15.48 9.41 1.33
N TRP A 217 -16.56 8.67 1.13
CA TRP A 217 -17.11 7.75 2.11
C TRP A 217 -16.75 6.33 1.70
N THR A 218 -16.25 5.54 2.64
CA THR A 218 -16.09 4.10 2.49
C THR A 218 -16.98 3.41 3.49
N THR A 219 -17.86 2.55 3.00
CA THR A 219 -18.64 1.62 3.80
C THR A 219 -18.08 0.23 3.62
N ASN A 220 -17.74 -0.44 4.71
CA ASN A 220 -17.30 -1.83 4.68
C ASN A 220 -18.23 -2.68 5.53
N VAL A 221 -18.75 -3.77 4.96
CA VAL A 221 -19.58 -4.77 5.63
C VAL A 221 -18.83 -6.09 5.58
N ARG A 222 -18.60 -6.68 6.73
CA ARG A 222 -17.98 -8.00 6.85
C ARG A 222 -18.94 -8.98 7.49
N MET A 223 -19.18 -10.08 6.82
CA MET A 223 -20.08 -11.16 7.26
C MET A 223 -19.26 -12.44 7.38
N PRO A 224 -19.11 -13.01 8.60
CA PRO A 224 -18.49 -14.32 8.75
C PRO A 224 -19.25 -15.39 7.98
N TRP A 225 -18.54 -16.33 7.38
CA TRP A 225 -19.15 -17.40 6.58
C TRP A 225 -20.08 -18.27 7.43
N GLY A 226 -21.33 -18.40 7.02
CA GLY A 226 -22.34 -19.18 7.76
C GLY A 226 -22.86 -18.52 9.04
N GLN A 227 -22.43 -17.30 9.40
CA GLN A 227 -22.87 -16.56 10.59
C GLN A 227 -23.25 -15.13 10.20
N TYR A 228 -24.23 -15.00 9.30
CA TYR A 228 -24.63 -13.71 8.72
C TYR A 228 -25.29 -12.75 9.73
N ASP A 229 -25.79 -13.29 10.84
CA ASP A 229 -26.30 -12.55 12.01
C ASP A 229 -25.19 -11.79 12.76
N ARG A 230 -23.92 -12.15 12.55
CA ARG A 230 -22.75 -11.48 13.13
C ARG A 230 -22.06 -10.52 12.15
N ALA A 231 -22.81 -9.99 11.20
CA ALA A 231 -22.28 -9.00 10.29
C ALA A 231 -21.81 -7.75 11.05
N SER A 232 -20.65 -7.24 10.69
CA SER A 232 -20.12 -5.96 11.17
C SER A 232 -20.15 -4.94 10.05
N VAL A 233 -20.46 -3.69 10.40
CA VAL A 233 -20.47 -2.57 9.45
C VAL A 233 -19.56 -1.49 9.99
N SER A 234 -18.67 -1.00 9.15
CA SER A 234 -17.80 0.14 9.46
C SER A 234 -17.93 1.23 8.40
N PHE A 235 -17.80 2.48 8.84
CA PHE A 235 -17.86 3.66 7.99
C PHE A 235 -16.58 4.47 8.16
N LYS A 236 -16.01 4.90 7.06
CA LYS A 236 -14.86 5.80 7.04
C LYS A 236 -15.14 6.97 6.14
N ARG A 237 -14.81 8.18 6.59
CA ARG A 237 -14.96 9.40 5.79
C ARG A 237 -13.62 10.11 5.67
N LYS A 238 -13.24 10.43 4.44
CA LYS A 238 -12.08 11.28 4.14
C LYS A 238 -12.58 12.59 3.55
N PHE A 239 -12.15 13.71 4.10
CA PHE A 239 -12.46 15.02 3.58
C PHE A 239 -11.35 15.50 2.65
N LYS A 240 -11.73 16.11 1.52
CA LYS A 240 -10.80 16.88 0.66
C LYS A 240 -10.88 18.33 1.12
N VAL A 241 -9.80 18.85 1.63
CA VAL A 241 -9.65 20.27 2.04
C VAL A 241 -9.02 21.06 0.91
#